data_c157b558fea3d8f984a42493c0ae6d0c
#
_entry.id   c157b558fea3d8f984a42493c0ae6d0c
#
_cell.length_a   1.000
_cell.length_b   1.000
_cell.length_c   1.000
_cell.angle_alpha   90.00
_cell.angle_beta   90.00
_cell.angle_gamma   90.00
#
_symmetry.space_group_name_H-M   'P 1'
#
loop_
_entity.id
_entity.type
_entity.pdbx_description
1 polymer ?
#
loop_
_entity_poly.entity_id
_entity_poly.type
_entity_poly.pdbx_seq_one_letter_code
_entity_poly.pdbx_strand_id
1 'polypeptide(L)'
;KNLAKTQNQVEQAQQQSQNVEQNPLIQKELNLNAQLSQYLLEQTEKTNTLTQDELRMRNVLDNLTQTQRTIDEQISALQGTLVLSRIIQQQKQKLPTNLNIQGLSKQIADLRVQIFDITQKRNELYDIDAYISKIEQDENKSFTPAEKTQLTNLLTERRKVGSDLIKSLNNQLNLAISLELTQQQITQISDQIQSKLDQQSFWVKSNNPINLDWFK
;
A
#
# COMPACT_ATOMS: atom_id res chain seq x y z
N LYS A 1 -12.68 -5.19 -11.99
CA LYS A 1 -13.84 -6.03 -11.58
C LYS A 1 -14.22 -5.85 -10.11
N ASN A 2 -13.26 -5.80 -9.18
CA ASN A 2 -13.54 -5.66 -7.74
C ASN A 2 -14.13 -4.28 -7.38
N LEU A 3 -13.63 -3.20 -7.99
CA LEU A 3 -14.09 -1.84 -7.73
C LEU A 3 -15.57 -1.66 -8.12
N ALA A 4 -15.96 -2.11 -9.31
CA ALA A 4 -17.35 -2.03 -9.78
C ALA A 4 -18.30 -2.84 -8.90
N LYS A 5 -17.87 -4.03 -8.43
CA LYS A 5 -18.64 -4.85 -7.50
C LYS A 5 -18.84 -4.15 -6.16
N THR A 6 -17.78 -3.52 -5.64
CA THR A 6 -17.83 -2.78 -4.39
C THR A 6 -18.69 -1.52 -4.50
N GLN A 7 -18.63 -0.81 -5.63
CA GLN A 7 -19.50 0.34 -5.91
C GLN A 7 -20.99 -0.05 -5.90
N ASN A 8 -21.34 -1.14 -6.57
CA ASN A 8 -22.73 -1.65 -6.56
C ASN A 8 -23.19 -2.02 -5.14
N GLN A 9 -22.32 -2.58 -4.31
CA GLN A 9 -22.65 -2.89 -2.91
C GLN A 9 -22.89 -1.62 -2.09
N VAL A 10 -22.11 -0.56 -2.32
CA VAL A 10 -22.30 0.74 -1.67
C VAL A 10 -23.63 1.36 -2.06
N GLU A 11 -23.94 1.37 -3.36
CA GLU A 11 -25.22 1.91 -3.87
C GLU A 11 -26.42 1.17 -3.29
N GLN A 12 -26.37 -0.16 -3.25
CA GLN A 12 -27.45 -0.98 -2.67
C GLN A 12 -27.61 -0.71 -1.16
N ALA A 13 -26.49 -0.60 -0.42
CA ALA A 13 -26.56 -0.30 1.01
C ALA A 13 -27.12 1.11 1.27
N GLN A 14 -26.78 2.09 0.45
CA GLN A 14 -27.30 3.45 0.55
C GLN A 14 -28.80 3.52 0.20
N GLN A 15 -29.25 2.80 -0.83
CA GLN A 15 -30.67 2.74 -1.21
C GLN A 15 -31.51 2.08 -0.12
N GLN A 16 -31.02 1.02 0.51
CA GLN A 16 -31.69 0.37 1.64
C GLN A 16 -31.83 1.30 2.84
N SER A 17 -30.86 2.16 3.10
CA SER A 17 -30.90 3.11 4.21
C SER A 17 -31.90 4.26 4.01
N GLN A 18 -32.26 4.59 2.77
CA GLN A 18 -33.11 5.73 2.43
C GLN A 18 -34.62 5.40 2.36
N ASN A 19 -34.99 4.12 2.21
CA ASN A 19 -36.33 3.74 1.76
C ASN A 19 -37.28 3.25 2.86
N VAL A 20 -36.96 3.36 4.17
CA VAL A 20 -37.79 2.65 5.18
C VAL A 20 -38.09 3.50 6.40
N GLU A 21 -39.38 3.76 6.66
CA GLU A 21 -39.93 4.07 8.00
C GLU A 21 -39.74 2.83 8.89
N GLN A 22 -38.59 2.72 9.57
CA GLN A 22 -38.28 1.57 10.38
C GLN A 22 -37.92 1.94 11.82
N ASN A 23 -37.95 0.90 12.68
CA ASN A 23 -37.42 0.95 14.02
C ASN A 23 -36.05 1.68 14.01
N PRO A 24 -35.84 2.70 14.87
CA PRO A 24 -34.60 3.44 14.91
C PRO A 24 -33.33 2.59 15.08
N LEU A 25 -33.42 1.46 15.75
CA LEU A 25 -32.32 0.52 15.93
C LEU A 25 -31.94 -0.17 14.62
N ILE A 26 -32.90 -0.54 13.81
CA ILE A 26 -32.67 -1.13 12.49
C ILE A 26 -32.11 -0.09 11.54
N GLN A 27 -32.60 1.13 11.59
CA GLN A 27 -32.07 2.25 10.81
C GLN A 27 -30.60 2.52 11.16
N LYS A 28 -30.24 2.46 12.44
CA LYS A 28 -28.84 2.60 12.90
C LYS A 28 -27.97 1.49 12.31
N GLU A 29 -28.43 0.24 12.30
CA GLU A 29 -27.70 -0.90 11.75
C GLU A 29 -27.55 -0.80 10.22
N LEU A 30 -28.57 -0.32 9.52
CA LEU A 30 -28.50 -0.01 8.08
C LEU A 30 -27.42 1.04 7.77
N ASN A 31 -27.41 2.11 8.55
CA ASN A 31 -26.40 3.19 8.40
C ASN A 31 -24.99 2.67 8.66
N LEU A 32 -24.79 1.81 9.66
CA LEU A 32 -23.50 1.17 9.92
C LEU A 32 -23.03 0.31 8.74
N ASN A 33 -23.93 -0.45 8.14
CA ASN A 33 -23.63 -1.24 6.95
C ASN A 33 -23.24 -0.36 5.76
N ALA A 34 -23.93 0.75 5.54
CA ALA A 34 -23.61 1.70 4.49
C ALA A 34 -22.23 2.33 4.70
N GLN A 35 -21.92 2.74 5.93
CA GLN A 35 -20.58 3.28 6.28
C GLN A 35 -19.47 2.23 6.08
N LEU A 36 -19.72 0.98 6.47
CA LEU A 36 -18.75 -0.10 6.31
C LEU A 36 -18.49 -0.43 4.84
N SER A 37 -19.54 -0.43 4.01
CA SER A 37 -19.43 -0.61 2.55
C SER A 37 -18.67 0.52 1.90
N GLN A 38 -18.90 1.76 2.32
CA GLN A 38 -18.12 2.92 1.86
C GLN A 38 -16.65 2.80 2.25
N TYR A 39 -16.37 2.37 3.47
CA TYR A 39 -15.01 2.14 3.93
C TYR A 39 -14.32 1.02 3.12
N LEU A 40 -15.02 -0.05 2.78
CA LEU A 40 -14.50 -1.10 1.90
C LEU A 40 -14.13 -0.55 0.51
N LEU A 41 -14.96 0.32 -0.05
CA LEU A 41 -14.67 0.99 -1.32
C LEU A 41 -13.39 1.81 -1.24
N GLU A 42 -13.24 2.62 -0.21
CA GLU A 42 -12.04 3.44 0.02
C GLU A 42 -10.78 2.58 0.16
N GLN A 43 -10.87 1.47 0.89
CA GLN A 43 -9.74 0.55 1.05
C GLN A 43 -9.40 -0.17 -0.26
N THR A 44 -10.38 -0.50 -1.08
CA THR A 44 -10.16 -1.09 -2.41
C THR A 44 -9.42 -0.11 -3.34
N GLU A 45 -9.78 1.16 -3.30
CA GLU A 45 -9.08 2.21 -4.06
C GLU A 45 -7.64 2.39 -3.59
N LYS A 46 -7.40 2.40 -2.28
CA LYS A 46 -6.04 2.45 -1.71
C LYS A 46 -5.19 1.25 -2.12
N THR A 47 -5.77 0.05 -2.14
CA THR A 47 -5.10 -1.17 -2.62
C THR A 47 -4.68 -1.03 -4.07
N ASN A 48 -5.53 -0.49 -4.93
CA ASN A 48 -5.21 -0.25 -6.33
C ASN A 48 -4.05 0.75 -6.49
N THR A 49 -4.04 1.82 -5.71
CA THR A 49 -2.95 2.81 -5.71
C THR A 49 -1.63 2.18 -5.28
N LEU A 50 -1.63 1.40 -4.21
CA LEU A 50 -0.42 0.70 -3.75
C LEU A 50 0.10 -0.33 -4.76
N THR A 51 -0.79 -1.01 -5.47
CA THR A 51 -0.42 -1.94 -6.55
C THR A 51 0.34 -1.21 -7.66
N GLN A 52 -0.13 -0.03 -8.05
CA GLN A 52 0.54 0.80 -9.06
C GLN A 52 1.88 1.32 -8.56
N ASP A 53 1.95 1.77 -7.32
CA ASP A 53 3.20 2.23 -6.71
C ASP A 53 4.24 1.11 -6.64
N GLU A 54 3.83 -0.09 -6.28
CA GLU A 54 4.71 -1.26 -6.21
C GLU A 54 5.25 -1.63 -7.60
N LEU A 55 4.42 -1.65 -8.63
CA LEU A 55 4.85 -1.89 -10.01
C LEU A 55 5.85 -0.84 -10.48
N ARG A 56 5.59 0.44 -10.19
CA ARG A 56 6.50 1.53 -10.54
C ARG A 56 7.86 1.38 -9.85
N MET A 57 7.86 1.06 -8.56
CA MET A 57 9.09 0.89 -7.79
C MET A 57 9.89 -0.34 -8.20
N ARG A 58 9.23 -1.43 -8.58
CA ARG A 58 9.90 -2.60 -9.18
C ARG A 58 10.60 -2.26 -10.50
N ASN A 59 9.94 -1.49 -11.35
CA ASN A 59 10.55 -1.03 -12.59
C ASN A 59 11.79 -0.17 -12.32
N VAL A 60 11.75 0.71 -11.31
CA VAL A 60 12.92 1.49 -10.89
C VAL A 60 14.04 0.57 -10.41
N LEU A 61 13.73 -0.45 -9.60
CA LEU A 61 14.70 -1.43 -9.11
C LEU A 61 15.35 -2.20 -10.26
N ASP A 62 14.56 -2.68 -11.21
CA ASP A 62 15.04 -3.40 -12.38
C ASP A 62 15.97 -2.52 -13.23
N ASN A 63 15.59 -1.27 -13.47
CA ASN A 63 16.42 -0.30 -14.19
C ASN A 63 17.72 -0.01 -13.47
N LEU A 64 17.71 0.13 -12.14
CA LEU A 64 18.93 0.34 -11.35
C LEU A 64 19.86 -0.88 -11.37
N THR A 65 19.30 -2.07 -11.30
CA THR A 65 20.06 -3.33 -11.40
C THR A 65 20.75 -3.43 -12.76
N GLN A 66 20.05 -3.09 -13.83
CA GLN A 66 20.59 -3.02 -15.17
C GLN A 66 21.69 -1.95 -15.29
N THR A 67 21.46 -0.78 -14.74
CA THR A 67 22.43 0.33 -14.70
C THR A 67 23.71 -0.07 -13.98
N GLN A 68 23.59 -0.78 -12.85
CA GLN A 68 24.75 -1.27 -12.11
C GLN A 68 25.61 -2.21 -12.96
N ARG A 69 25.02 -3.13 -13.70
CA ARG A 69 25.74 -4.02 -14.62
C ARG A 69 26.43 -3.23 -15.73
N THR A 70 25.72 -2.30 -16.33
CA THR A 70 26.27 -1.45 -17.41
C THR A 70 27.45 -0.62 -16.91
N ILE A 71 27.38 -0.05 -15.72
CA ILE A 71 28.47 0.70 -15.10
C ILE A 71 29.69 -0.19 -14.86
N ASP A 72 29.50 -1.41 -14.35
CA ASP A 72 30.57 -2.37 -14.11
C ASP A 72 31.30 -2.73 -15.42
N GLU A 73 30.54 -2.97 -16.49
CA GLU A 73 31.07 -3.27 -17.82
C GLU A 73 31.82 -2.06 -18.40
N GLN A 74 31.26 -0.86 -18.29
CA GLN A 74 31.90 0.39 -18.75
C GLN A 74 33.19 0.69 -18.02
N ILE A 75 33.22 0.52 -16.71
CA ILE A 75 34.45 0.73 -15.92
C ILE A 75 35.53 -0.26 -16.35
N SER A 76 35.16 -1.54 -16.52
CA SER A 76 36.14 -2.57 -16.94
C SER A 76 36.69 -2.31 -18.35
N ALA A 77 35.83 -1.88 -19.27
CA ALA A 77 36.21 -1.65 -20.67
C ALA A 77 36.98 -0.35 -20.89
N LEU A 78 36.70 0.68 -20.12
CA LEU A 78 37.22 2.06 -20.34
C LEU A 78 38.20 2.51 -19.28
N GLN A 79 38.67 1.61 -18.43
CA GLN A 79 39.63 1.92 -17.37
C GLN A 79 40.89 2.57 -17.94
N GLY A 80 41.30 3.71 -17.37
CA GLY A 80 42.45 4.47 -17.82
C GLY A 80 42.18 5.41 -19.01
N THR A 81 40.95 5.55 -19.46
CA THR A 81 40.59 6.48 -20.56
C THR A 81 39.87 7.72 -20.05
N LEU A 82 40.03 8.84 -20.77
CA LEU A 82 39.30 10.09 -20.48
C LEU A 82 37.78 9.98 -20.72
N VAL A 83 37.36 9.05 -21.55
CA VAL A 83 35.95 8.79 -21.82
C VAL A 83 35.21 8.29 -20.57
N LEU A 84 35.90 7.53 -19.72
CA LEU A 84 35.34 7.03 -18.46
C LEU A 84 34.87 8.16 -17.54
N SER A 85 35.63 9.23 -17.43
CA SER A 85 35.27 10.42 -16.64
C SER A 85 33.92 11.01 -17.03
N ARG A 86 33.69 11.14 -18.34
CA ARG A 86 32.44 11.67 -18.89
C ARG A 86 31.26 10.73 -18.60
N ILE A 87 31.47 9.43 -18.78
CA ILE A 87 30.44 8.41 -18.50
C ILE A 87 30.07 8.40 -17.02
N ILE A 88 31.05 8.45 -16.12
CA ILE A 88 30.82 8.51 -14.68
C ILE A 88 29.94 9.71 -14.33
N GLN A 89 30.24 10.88 -14.87
CA GLN A 89 29.46 12.08 -14.60
C GLN A 89 28.04 12.00 -15.12
N GLN A 90 27.82 11.43 -16.30
CA GLN A 90 26.49 11.17 -16.85
C GLN A 90 25.70 10.19 -16.00
N GLN A 91 26.32 9.12 -15.51
CA GLN A 91 25.65 8.12 -14.68
C GLN A 91 25.28 8.69 -13.30
N LYS A 92 26.11 9.51 -12.69
CA LYS A 92 25.79 10.21 -11.44
C LYS A 92 24.53 11.07 -11.56
N GLN A 93 24.35 11.76 -12.67
CA GLN A 93 23.19 12.62 -12.92
C GLN A 93 21.91 11.84 -13.12
N LYS A 94 21.99 10.59 -13.56
CA LYS A 94 20.83 9.71 -13.81
C LYS A 94 20.36 8.96 -12.56
N LEU A 95 21.13 8.94 -11.49
CA LEU A 95 20.73 8.25 -10.26
C LEU A 95 19.47 8.90 -9.68
N PRO A 96 18.47 8.08 -9.31
CA PRO A 96 17.25 8.62 -8.73
C PRO A 96 17.54 9.27 -7.39
N THR A 97 17.07 10.50 -7.24
CA THR A 97 17.05 11.25 -6.00
C THR A 97 15.61 11.27 -5.47
N ASN A 98 15.37 11.05 -4.20
CA ASN A 98 14.02 11.08 -3.61
C ASN A 98 13.08 9.90 -3.98
N LEU A 99 13.51 8.70 -3.72
CA LEU A 99 12.65 7.50 -3.83
C LEU A 99 11.96 7.13 -2.50
N ASN A 100 12.07 7.96 -1.49
CA ASN A 100 11.49 7.70 -0.17
C ASN A 100 9.99 7.96 -0.18
N ILE A 101 9.20 6.88 -0.15
CA ILE A 101 7.79 6.95 0.20
C ILE A 101 7.74 7.09 1.73
N GLN A 102 7.48 8.32 2.17
CA GLN A 102 7.41 8.62 3.60
C GLN A 102 6.20 7.92 4.23
N GLY A 103 6.38 7.42 5.43
CA GLY A 103 5.29 6.92 6.26
C GLY A 103 4.88 5.47 6.01
N LEU A 104 5.61 4.68 5.21
CA LEU A 104 5.29 3.25 4.99
C LEU A 104 5.29 2.44 6.27
N SER A 105 6.27 2.61 7.14
CA SER A 105 6.33 1.90 8.43
C SER A 105 5.14 2.21 9.33
N LYS A 106 4.71 3.49 9.35
CA LYS A 106 3.49 3.90 10.05
C LYS A 106 2.24 3.30 9.42
N GLN A 107 2.14 3.33 8.11
CA GLN A 107 1.03 2.74 7.37
C GLN A 107 0.91 1.24 7.62
N ILE A 108 2.02 0.51 7.66
CA ILE A 108 2.07 -0.93 7.99
C ILE A 108 1.55 -1.16 9.42
N ALA A 109 2.01 -0.38 10.39
CA ALA A 109 1.56 -0.49 11.77
C ALA A 109 0.05 -0.19 11.89
N ASP A 110 -0.44 0.87 11.26
CA ASP A 110 -1.85 1.25 11.26
C ASP A 110 -2.73 0.17 10.60
N LEU A 111 -2.29 -0.43 9.50
CA LEU A 111 -2.99 -1.53 8.84
C LEU A 111 -3.11 -2.76 9.74
N ARG A 112 -2.07 -3.11 10.48
CA ARG A 112 -2.12 -4.24 11.43
C ARG A 112 -3.14 -4.02 12.54
N VAL A 113 -3.21 -2.80 13.08
CA VAL A 113 -4.21 -2.42 14.08
C VAL A 113 -5.63 -2.49 13.50
N GLN A 114 -5.83 -1.94 12.32
CA GLN A 114 -7.14 -1.96 11.64
C GLN A 114 -7.61 -3.40 11.35
N ILE A 115 -6.72 -4.26 10.86
CA ILE A 115 -7.02 -5.67 10.59
C ILE A 115 -7.44 -6.38 11.88
N PHE A 116 -6.74 -6.14 12.97
CA PHE A 116 -7.08 -6.70 14.28
C PHE A 116 -8.47 -6.25 14.74
N ASP A 117 -8.74 -4.96 14.72
CA ASP A 117 -10.02 -4.39 15.18
C ASP A 117 -11.20 -4.90 14.35
N ILE A 118 -11.07 -4.95 13.03
CA ILE A 118 -12.13 -5.40 12.14
C ILE A 118 -12.32 -6.91 12.27
N THR A 119 -11.27 -7.67 12.45
CA THR A 119 -11.34 -9.11 12.69
C THR A 119 -12.12 -9.40 13.97
N GLN A 120 -11.90 -8.66 15.04
CA GLN A 120 -12.66 -8.79 16.27
C GLN A 120 -14.14 -8.46 16.09
N LYS A 121 -14.44 -7.35 15.44
CA LYS A 121 -15.83 -6.95 15.16
C LYS A 121 -16.57 -7.97 14.28
N ARG A 122 -15.90 -8.53 13.28
CA ARG A 122 -16.46 -9.61 12.47
C ARG A 122 -16.74 -10.85 13.30
N ASN A 123 -15.82 -11.22 14.19
CA ASN A 123 -15.97 -12.41 15.03
C ASN A 123 -17.14 -12.29 16.03
N GLU A 124 -17.46 -11.08 16.46
CA GLU A 124 -18.68 -10.83 17.26
C GLU A 124 -19.96 -11.23 16.51
N LEU A 125 -19.93 -11.27 15.19
CA LEU A 125 -21.04 -11.67 14.32
C LEU A 125 -21.03 -13.16 13.98
N TYR A 126 -20.22 -13.97 14.64
CA TYR A 126 -20.17 -15.42 14.41
C TYR A 126 -21.52 -16.08 14.73
N ASP A 127 -22.10 -15.72 15.88
CA ASP A 127 -23.46 -16.09 16.28
C ASP A 127 -24.35 -14.85 16.20
N ILE A 128 -25.08 -14.72 15.10
CA ILE A 128 -25.95 -13.57 14.83
C ILE A 128 -27.12 -13.53 15.80
N ASP A 129 -27.69 -14.68 16.15
CA ASP A 129 -28.81 -14.74 17.07
C ASP A 129 -28.40 -14.27 18.47
N ALA A 130 -27.23 -14.65 18.94
CA ALA A 130 -26.65 -14.16 20.19
C ALA A 130 -26.42 -12.65 20.15
N TYR A 131 -25.94 -12.13 19.03
CA TYR A 131 -25.72 -10.70 18.83
C TYR A 131 -27.02 -9.91 18.88
N ILE A 132 -28.09 -10.38 18.24
CA ILE A 132 -29.42 -9.77 18.26
C ILE A 132 -29.99 -9.81 19.68
N SER A 133 -29.87 -10.92 20.39
CA SER A 133 -30.30 -11.05 21.79
C SER A 133 -29.57 -10.06 22.70
N LYS A 134 -28.29 -9.81 22.47
CA LYS A 134 -27.53 -8.82 23.20
C LYS A 134 -28.03 -7.39 22.95
N ILE A 135 -28.38 -7.05 21.71
CA ILE A 135 -28.98 -5.75 21.39
C ILE A 135 -30.33 -5.59 22.12
N GLU A 136 -31.17 -6.64 22.12
CA GLU A 136 -32.45 -6.62 22.82
C GLU A 136 -32.27 -6.36 24.32
N GLN A 137 -31.27 -6.99 24.93
CA GLN A 137 -30.93 -6.78 26.35
C GLN A 137 -30.42 -5.39 26.66
N ASP A 138 -29.44 -4.91 25.84
CA ASP A 138 -28.80 -3.61 26.06
C ASP A 138 -29.79 -2.45 25.89
N GLU A 139 -30.71 -2.56 24.92
CA GLU A 139 -31.73 -1.56 24.63
C GLU A 139 -33.04 -1.76 25.35
N ASN A 140 -33.16 -2.87 26.10
CA ASN A 140 -34.41 -3.28 26.82
C ASN A 140 -35.64 -3.28 25.90
N LYS A 141 -35.47 -3.79 24.68
CA LYS A 141 -36.51 -3.90 23.64
C LYS A 141 -36.52 -5.29 23.06
N SER A 142 -37.68 -5.71 22.56
CA SER A 142 -37.86 -6.97 21.82
C SER A 142 -38.19 -6.65 20.38
N PHE A 143 -37.51 -7.33 19.46
CA PHE A 143 -37.81 -7.24 18.03
C PHE A 143 -38.94 -8.22 17.65
N THR A 144 -39.77 -7.79 16.70
CA THR A 144 -40.74 -8.68 16.06
C THR A 144 -40.02 -9.75 15.21
N PRO A 145 -40.66 -10.89 14.89
CA PRO A 145 -40.06 -11.90 14.02
C PRO A 145 -39.62 -11.36 12.66
N ALA A 146 -40.34 -10.41 12.07
CA ALA A 146 -40.00 -9.75 10.82
C ALA A 146 -38.74 -8.87 10.98
N GLU A 147 -38.64 -8.11 12.07
CA GLU A 147 -37.48 -7.31 12.41
C GLU A 147 -36.26 -8.18 12.68
N LYS A 148 -36.37 -9.30 13.37
CA LYS A 148 -35.29 -10.26 13.58
C LYS A 148 -34.78 -10.86 12.27
N THR A 149 -35.65 -11.19 11.33
CA THR A 149 -35.26 -11.67 10.00
C THR A 149 -34.49 -10.60 9.25
N GLN A 150 -34.94 -9.37 9.29
CA GLN A 150 -34.28 -8.24 8.66
C GLN A 150 -32.90 -7.99 9.28
N LEU A 151 -32.77 -7.97 10.60
CA LEU A 151 -31.49 -7.84 11.31
C LEU A 151 -30.54 -8.99 10.99
N THR A 152 -31.04 -10.22 10.92
CA THR A 152 -30.23 -11.38 10.54
C THR A 152 -29.62 -11.19 9.15
N ASN A 153 -30.40 -10.71 8.19
CA ASN A 153 -29.90 -10.42 6.84
C ASN A 153 -28.86 -9.30 6.83
N LEU A 154 -29.12 -8.21 7.57
CA LEU A 154 -28.18 -7.09 7.69
C LEU A 154 -26.87 -7.51 8.34
N LEU A 155 -26.91 -8.27 9.41
CA LEU A 155 -25.73 -8.72 10.14
C LEU A 155 -24.95 -9.79 9.37
N THR A 156 -25.63 -10.64 8.61
CA THR A 156 -25.00 -11.59 7.69
C THR A 156 -24.24 -10.85 6.59
N GLU A 157 -24.84 -9.81 6.02
CA GLU A 157 -24.18 -8.95 5.03
C GLU A 157 -23.00 -8.20 5.64
N ARG A 158 -23.14 -7.65 6.85
CA ARG A 158 -22.05 -7.01 7.60
C ARG A 158 -20.87 -7.95 7.80
N ARG A 159 -21.12 -9.19 8.19
CA ARG A 159 -20.08 -10.21 8.35
C ARG A 159 -19.34 -10.47 7.04
N LYS A 160 -20.06 -10.54 5.93
CA LYS A 160 -19.49 -10.72 4.60
C LYS A 160 -18.65 -9.52 4.19
N VAL A 161 -19.15 -8.30 4.34
CA VAL A 161 -18.41 -7.07 4.06
C VAL A 161 -17.17 -6.96 4.96
N GLY A 162 -17.28 -7.33 6.22
CA GLY A 162 -16.17 -7.41 7.15
C GLY A 162 -15.08 -8.38 6.69
N SER A 163 -15.45 -9.54 6.17
CA SER A 163 -14.51 -10.52 5.61
C SER A 163 -13.83 -9.99 4.34
N ASP A 164 -14.58 -9.34 3.46
CA ASP A 164 -14.02 -8.70 2.25
C ASP A 164 -13.06 -7.55 2.61
N LEU A 165 -13.40 -6.79 3.65
CA LEU A 165 -12.57 -5.71 4.16
C LEU A 165 -11.25 -6.23 4.76
N ILE A 166 -11.30 -7.30 5.56
CA ILE A 166 -10.09 -7.95 6.09
C ILE A 166 -9.20 -8.42 4.96
N LYS A 167 -9.76 -9.02 3.93
CA LYS A 167 -9.01 -9.45 2.74
C LYS A 167 -8.36 -8.26 2.03
N SER A 168 -9.08 -7.16 1.83
CA SER A 168 -8.56 -5.95 1.21
C SER A 168 -7.43 -5.33 2.03
N LEU A 169 -7.58 -5.23 3.34
CA LEU A 169 -6.55 -4.69 4.24
C LEU A 169 -5.31 -5.58 4.31
N ASN A 170 -5.46 -6.90 4.29
CA ASN A 170 -4.33 -7.82 4.20
C ASN A 170 -3.58 -7.68 2.87
N ASN A 171 -4.29 -7.47 1.76
CA ASN A 171 -3.65 -7.18 0.48
C ASN A 171 -2.88 -5.86 0.53
N GLN A 172 -3.44 -4.81 1.12
CA GLN A 172 -2.73 -3.54 1.35
C GLN A 172 -1.47 -3.74 2.20
N LEU A 173 -1.58 -4.50 3.28
CA LEU A 173 -0.45 -4.78 4.16
C LEU A 173 0.69 -5.48 3.41
N ASN A 174 0.37 -6.50 2.64
CA ASN A 174 1.35 -7.23 1.84
C ASN A 174 2.02 -6.34 0.79
N LEU A 175 1.24 -5.48 0.12
CA LEU A 175 1.77 -4.51 -0.84
C LEU A 175 2.66 -3.46 -0.17
N ALA A 176 2.25 -2.94 0.99
CA ALA A 176 3.03 -1.96 1.73
C ALA A 176 4.37 -2.55 2.22
N ILE A 177 4.37 -3.79 2.72
CA ILE A 177 5.59 -4.51 3.12
C ILE A 177 6.50 -4.75 1.92
N SER A 178 5.95 -5.20 0.79
CA SER A 178 6.70 -5.41 -0.45
C SER A 178 7.30 -4.10 -0.97
N LEU A 179 6.55 -3.01 -0.91
CA LEU A 179 6.99 -1.69 -1.31
C LEU A 179 8.13 -1.15 -0.43
N GLU A 180 8.04 -1.34 0.89
CA GLU A 180 9.11 -0.97 1.83
C GLU A 180 10.40 -1.75 1.54
N LEU A 181 10.28 -3.05 1.30
CA LEU A 181 11.43 -3.91 0.96
C LEU A 181 12.07 -3.49 -0.37
N THR A 182 11.28 -3.25 -1.39
CA THR A 182 11.74 -2.76 -2.70
C THR A 182 12.45 -1.42 -2.57
N GLN A 183 11.91 -0.51 -1.77
CA GLN A 183 12.52 0.78 -1.50
C GLN A 183 13.89 0.66 -0.81
N GLN A 184 14.01 -0.25 0.16
CA GLN A 184 15.29 -0.54 0.80
C GLN A 184 16.33 -1.10 -0.20
N GLN A 185 15.91 -1.98 -1.08
CA GLN A 185 16.77 -2.52 -2.14
C GLN A 185 17.21 -1.44 -3.14
N ILE A 186 16.32 -0.54 -3.54
CA ILE A 186 16.63 0.61 -4.40
C ILE A 186 17.67 1.50 -3.73
N THR A 187 17.49 1.85 -2.47
CA THR A 187 18.43 2.66 -1.71
C THR A 187 19.80 1.99 -1.64
N GLN A 188 19.84 0.70 -1.35
CA GLN A 188 21.08 -0.07 -1.27
C GLN A 188 21.85 -0.07 -2.61
N ILE A 189 21.14 -0.37 -3.71
CA ILE A 189 21.76 -0.39 -5.05
C ILE A 189 22.22 1.01 -5.46
N SER A 190 21.41 2.04 -5.21
CA SER A 190 21.77 3.42 -5.49
C SER A 190 23.05 3.83 -4.74
N ASP A 191 23.16 3.48 -3.47
CA ASP A 191 24.35 3.78 -2.66
C ASP A 191 25.58 3.00 -3.14
N GLN A 192 25.42 1.75 -3.55
CA GLN A 192 26.51 0.96 -4.15
C GLN A 192 27.00 1.57 -5.47
N ILE A 193 26.09 1.98 -6.33
CA ILE A 193 26.42 2.66 -7.59
C ILE A 193 27.13 3.96 -7.30
N GLN A 194 26.59 4.79 -6.40
CA GLN A 194 27.19 6.07 -6.03
C GLN A 194 28.62 5.91 -5.50
N SER A 195 28.82 4.96 -4.58
CA SER A 195 30.15 4.66 -4.02
C SER A 195 31.14 4.24 -5.10
N LYS A 196 30.71 3.40 -6.04
CA LYS A 196 31.56 2.92 -7.12
C LYS A 196 31.94 4.06 -8.09
N LEU A 197 31.00 4.91 -8.43
CA LEU A 197 31.23 6.08 -9.27
C LEU A 197 32.16 7.09 -8.57
N ASP A 198 32.01 7.29 -7.27
CA ASP A 198 32.87 8.16 -6.48
C ASP A 198 34.31 7.64 -6.41
N GLN A 199 34.51 6.35 -6.23
CA GLN A 199 35.84 5.72 -6.27
C GLN A 199 36.49 5.91 -7.61
N GLN A 200 35.80 5.71 -8.71
CA GLN A 200 36.33 5.90 -10.04
C GLN A 200 36.65 7.37 -10.35
N SER A 201 35.82 8.31 -9.88
CA SER A 201 36.08 9.74 -9.99
C SER A 201 37.37 10.15 -9.28
N PHE A 202 37.64 9.57 -8.12
CA PHE A 202 38.88 9.82 -7.37
C PHE A 202 40.10 9.32 -8.14
N TRP A 203 40.09 8.11 -8.69
CA TRP A 203 41.15 7.55 -9.48
C TRP A 203 41.45 8.36 -10.75
N VAL A 204 40.44 8.84 -11.46
CA VAL A 204 40.59 9.68 -12.65
C VAL A 204 41.28 11.03 -12.30
N LYS A 205 40.92 11.65 -11.20
CA LYS A 205 41.54 12.89 -10.72
C LYS A 205 42.97 12.68 -10.28
N SER A 206 43.27 11.55 -9.63
CA SER A 206 44.62 11.25 -9.13
C SER A 206 45.60 10.88 -10.22
N ASN A 207 45.13 10.35 -11.35
CA ASN A 207 45.94 9.95 -12.49
C ASN A 207 46.01 11.01 -13.60
N ASN A 208 45.46 12.21 -13.40
CA ASN A 208 45.73 13.32 -14.31
C ASN A 208 47.23 13.67 -14.24
N PRO A 209 47.96 13.68 -15.36
CA PRO A 209 49.35 14.08 -15.36
C PRO A 209 49.46 15.49 -14.75
N ILE A 210 50.36 15.63 -13.80
CA ILE A 210 50.72 16.93 -13.24
C ILE A 210 51.07 17.83 -14.41
N ASN A 211 50.24 18.83 -14.64
CA ASN A 211 50.51 19.80 -15.71
C ASN A 211 51.71 20.61 -15.27
N LEU A 212 52.87 20.38 -15.90
CA LEU A 212 54.14 21.03 -15.59
C LEU A 212 54.17 22.50 -16.06
N ASP A 213 53.06 23.05 -16.53
CA ASP A 213 52.99 24.42 -17.06
C ASP A 213 53.19 25.53 -16.03
N TRP A 214 53.24 25.21 -14.76
CA TRP A 214 53.53 26.21 -13.72
C TRP A 214 55.00 26.21 -13.26
N PHE A 215 55.86 25.47 -13.94
CA PHE A 215 57.29 25.51 -13.77
C PHE A 215 58.03 26.39 -14.82
N LYS A 216 57.34 27.19 -15.61
CA LYS A 216 57.94 28.15 -16.56
C LYS A 216 57.92 29.58 -16.03
#